data_618489e4f4a7bec7cb71e57e1b2beffd
#
_entry.id   618489e4f4a7bec7cb71e57e1b2beffd
#
_cell.length_a   1.000
_cell.length_b   1.000
_cell.length_c   1.000
_cell.angle_alpha   90.00
_cell.angle_beta   90.00
_cell.angle_gamma   90.00
#
_symmetry.space_group_name_H-M   'P 1'
#
loop_
_entity.id
_entity.type
_entity.pdbx_description
1 polymer ?
#
loop_
_entity_poly.entity_id
_entity_poly.type
_entity_poly.pdbx_seq_one_letter_code
_entity_poly.pdbx_strand_id
1 'polypeptide(L)'
;LALLIQFGLITTEFSTYQVLNGISSAVYHFFPVLIALTLSARLKVNQVISVASACFLFYPDFIALIGGETPATLFGISIMNVTYAKGIIPVFLMVYAQKYLEMIIFKYTPKAIKTMVGSGLVMILTVSLTILILGPIGAVMTEWINAAYYFIVDKLGWFAIPIIAFINPIMLGTGLGTAAFPVMLAGYLATGYEGLVLIAALAGNAAQAGSGFAISVKSKNRELKAVASETAVAALMGVTEPIIFSVHYKLKRTLITVMCASFVAAFLPALTSVKCYALATGVLSLPAYLTGGVSNFVFAILTILLGMALGFAATWVVGFKDPTEAEFNTVGATHSTKKTELKSPARELGSPVGGKVVPLDSLPDKAFTELGAGIAV
;
A
#
# COMPACT_ATOMS: atom_id res chain seq x y z
N LEU A 1 -4.72 16.39 -13.22
CA LEU A 1 -4.18 17.76 -13.09
C LEU A 1 -3.07 18.02 -14.09
N ALA A 2 -2.03 17.16 -14.17
CA ALA A 2 -0.91 17.33 -15.10
C ALA A 2 -1.38 17.47 -16.57
N LEU A 3 -2.34 16.65 -17.01
CA LEU A 3 -2.92 16.76 -18.35
C LEU A 3 -3.63 18.10 -18.58
N LEU A 4 -4.39 18.58 -17.60
CA LEU A 4 -5.13 19.85 -17.72
C LEU A 4 -4.17 21.03 -17.86
N ILE A 5 -3.02 20.99 -17.19
CA ILE A 5 -1.96 21.98 -17.35
C ILE A 5 -1.32 21.86 -18.72
N GLN A 6 -0.99 20.64 -19.14
CA GLN A 6 -0.32 20.37 -20.42
C GLN A 6 -1.15 20.82 -21.63
N PHE A 7 -2.48 20.67 -21.54
CA PHE A 7 -3.40 21.16 -22.56
C PHE A 7 -3.77 22.65 -22.42
N GLY A 8 -3.17 23.35 -21.45
CA GLY A 8 -3.44 24.78 -21.24
C GLY A 8 -4.84 25.09 -20.71
N LEU A 9 -5.56 24.06 -20.22
CA LEU A 9 -6.93 24.20 -19.73
C LEU A 9 -6.99 24.81 -18.32
N ILE A 10 -5.93 24.63 -17.53
CA ILE A 10 -5.80 25.15 -16.17
C ILE A 10 -4.33 25.56 -15.96
N THR A 11 -4.11 26.70 -15.32
CA THR A 11 -2.78 27.11 -14.84
C THR A 11 -2.63 26.81 -13.34
N THR A 12 -1.40 26.75 -12.86
CA THR A 12 -1.09 26.51 -11.42
C THR A 12 -1.62 27.61 -10.50
N GLU A 13 -1.93 28.77 -11.02
CA GLU A 13 -2.47 29.91 -10.29
C GLU A 13 -3.99 29.85 -10.08
N PHE A 14 -4.70 29.04 -10.86
CA PHE A 14 -6.13 28.87 -10.69
C PHE A 14 -6.48 28.24 -9.33
N SER A 15 -7.42 28.84 -8.61
CA SER A 15 -7.92 28.32 -7.33
C SER A 15 -8.40 26.87 -7.43
N THR A 16 -9.05 26.51 -8.53
CA THR A 16 -9.48 25.12 -8.79
C THR A 16 -8.30 24.16 -8.82
N TYR A 17 -7.19 24.55 -9.47
CA TYR A 17 -5.97 23.74 -9.46
C TYR A 17 -5.42 23.60 -8.05
N GLN A 18 -5.32 24.70 -7.29
CA GLN A 18 -4.79 24.68 -5.93
C GLN A 18 -5.63 23.79 -5.01
N VAL A 19 -6.96 23.86 -5.10
CA VAL A 19 -7.86 23.00 -4.33
C VAL A 19 -7.69 21.53 -4.71
N LEU A 20 -7.73 21.18 -6.00
CA LEU A 20 -7.56 19.80 -6.45
C LEU A 20 -6.17 19.24 -6.12
N ASN A 21 -5.13 20.06 -6.25
CA ASN A 21 -3.78 19.69 -5.85
C ASN A 21 -3.67 19.52 -4.34
N GLY A 22 -4.33 20.37 -3.56
CA GLY A 22 -4.44 20.23 -2.10
C GLY A 22 -5.11 18.92 -1.70
N ILE A 23 -6.25 18.58 -2.32
CA ILE A 23 -6.93 17.28 -2.08
C ILE A 23 -6.00 16.10 -2.37
N SER A 24 -5.30 16.13 -3.50
CA SER A 24 -4.35 15.09 -3.89
C SER A 24 -3.17 14.99 -2.92
N SER A 25 -2.59 16.12 -2.54
CA SER A 25 -1.42 16.21 -1.67
C SER A 25 -1.73 15.88 -0.20
N ALA A 26 -2.96 16.15 0.26
CA ALA A 26 -3.38 15.90 1.64
C ALA A 26 -3.26 14.41 2.02
N VAL A 27 -3.60 13.50 1.10
CA VAL A 27 -3.48 12.05 1.34
C VAL A 27 -2.02 11.67 1.65
N TYR A 28 -1.08 12.17 0.87
CA TYR A 28 0.36 11.90 1.08
C TYR A 28 0.90 12.60 2.32
N HIS A 29 0.46 13.83 2.58
CA HIS A 29 0.88 14.59 3.76
C HIS A 29 0.45 13.91 5.06
N PHE A 30 -0.79 13.44 5.13
CA PHE A 30 -1.36 12.74 6.29
C PHE A 30 -1.20 11.22 6.23
N PHE A 31 -0.40 10.70 5.30
CA PHE A 31 -0.18 9.26 5.16
C PHE A 31 0.29 8.59 6.47
N PRO A 32 1.19 9.18 7.27
CA PRO A 32 1.55 8.62 8.58
C PRO A 32 0.36 8.49 9.54
N VAL A 33 -0.61 9.40 9.50
CA VAL A 33 -1.85 9.30 10.31
C VAL A 33 -2.71 8.12 9.87
N LEU A 34 -2.81 7.90 8.55
CA LEU A 34 -3.52 6.73 8.00
C LEU A 34 -2.84 5.41 8.40
N ILE A 35 -1.51 5.41 8.46
CA ILE A 35 -0.75 4.27 8.99
C ILE A 35 -1.03 4.06 10.48
N ALA A 36 -1.07 5.11 11.29
CA ALA A 36 -1.39 5.00 12.71
C ALA A 36 -2.77 4.36 12.90
N LEU A 37 -3.77 4.75 12.11
CA LEU A 37 -5.12 4.19 12.14
C LEU A 37 -5.12 2.69 11.78
N THR A 38 -4.52 2.33 10.64
CA THR A 38 -4.55 0.95 10.14
C THR A 38 -3.71 0.00 10.99
N LEU A 39 -2.54 0.45 11.44
CA LEU A 39 -1.65 -0.33 12.29
C LEU A 39 -2.24 -0.56 13.68
N SER A 40 -2.88 0.46 14.27
CA SER A 40 -3.56 0.33 15.56
C SER A 40 -4.71 -0.67 15.51
N ALA A 41 -5.48 -0.69 14.42
CA ALA A 41 -6.50 -1.71 14.19
C ALA A 41 -5.91 -3.13 14.15
N ARG A 42 -4.80 -3.30 13.43
CA ARG A 42 -4.09 -4.58 13.32
C ARG A 42 -3.49 -5.05 14.65
N LEU A 43 -2.93 -4.14 15.43
CA LEU A 43 -2.33 -4.42 16.74
C LEU A 43 -3.36 -4.51 17.87
N LYS A 44 -4.66 -4.21 17.57
CA LYS A 44 -5.77 -4.20 18.53
C LYS A 44 -5.53 -3.24 19.72
N VAL A 45 -4.97 -2.09 19.45
CA VAL A 45 -4.80 -0.96 20.38
C VAL A 45 -5.84 0.12 20.12
N ASN A 46 -5.98 1.07 21.03
CA ASN A 46 -6.95 2.15 20.88
C ASN A 46 -6.59 3.06 19.70
N GLN A 47 -7.43 2.98 18.65
CA GLN A 47 -7.22 3.72 17.40
C GLN A 47 -7.26 5.24 17.60
N VAL A 48 -8.16 5.72 18.47
CA VAL A 48 -8.31 7.16 18.74
C VAL A 48 -7.02 7.73 19.33
N ILE A 49 -6.41 7.01 20.28
CA ILE A 49 -5.12 7.42 20.88
C ILE A 49 -4.03 7.44 19.80
N SER A 50 -3.96 6.41 18.96
CA SER A 50 -2.95 6.33 17.87
C SER A 50 -3.08 7.49 16.90
N VAL A 51 -4.31 7.77 16.46
CA VAL A 51 -4.59 8.86 15.51
C VAL A 51 -4.31 10.21 16.15
N ALA A 52 -4.80 10.44 17.38
CA ALA A 52 -4.56 11.69 18.09
C ALA A 52 -3.05 11.94 18.35
N SER A 53 -2.30 10.89 18.72
CA SER A 53 -0.84 10.98 18.90
C SER A 53 -0.14 11.26 17.57
N ALA A 54 -0.58 10.66 16.46
CA ALA A 54 -0.04 10.96 15.14
C ALA A 54 -0.39 12.40 14.71
N CYS A 55 -1.62 12.85 14.91
CA CYS A 55 -2.03 14.22 14.60
C CYS A 55 -1.22 15.27 15.39
N PHE A 56 -0.83 14.97 16.64
CA PHE A 56 0.04 15.86 17.42
C PHE A 56 1.37 16.12 16.71
N LEU A 57 1.95 15.12 16.05
CA LEU A 57 3.22 15.28 15.31
C LEU A 57 3.09 16.23 14.10
N PHE A 58 1.87 16.51 13.65
CA PHE A 58 1.54 17.43 12.55
C PHE A 58 0.93 18.75 13.06
N TYR A 59 0.83 18.93 14.40
CA TYR A 59 0.26 20.13 14.97
C TYR A 59 1.14 21.35 14.65
N PRO A 60 0.59 22.42 14.06
CA PRO A 60 1.39 23.54 13.56
C PRO A 60 2.28 24.18 14.62
N ASP A 61 1.76 24.38 15.83
CA ASP A 61 2.54 25.01 16.92
C ASP A 61 3.68 24.09 17.39
N PHE A 62 3.48 22.76 17.36
CA PHE A 62 4.56 21.82 17.65
C PHE A 62 5.65 21.86 16.57
N ILE A 63 5.25 21.88 15.30
CA ILE A 63 6.20 21.99 14.18
C ILE A 63 6.98 23.31 14.26
N ALA A 64 6.29 24.43 14.55
CA ALA A 64 6.93 25.71 14.74
C ALA A 64 7.90 25.71 15.94
N LEU A 65 7.50 25.06 17.03
CA LEU A 65 8.33 24.94 18.25
C LEU A 65 9.64 24.19 17.99
N ILE A 66 9.58 23.03 17.29
CA ILE A 66 10.80 22.24 17.01
C ILE A 66 11.65 22.81 15.88
N GLY A 67 11.05 23.64 15.01
CA GLY A 67 11.74 24.35 13.92
C GLY A 67 12.31 25.71 14.31
N GLY A 68 12.07 26.17 15.55
CA GLY A 68 12.53 27.45 16.04
C GLY A 68 14.05 27.53 16.24
N GLU A 69 14.58 28.76 16.42
CA GLU A 69 16.02 29.00 16.66
C GLU A 69 16.50 28.45 18.01
N THR A 70 15.61 28.37 19.00
CA THR A 70 15.93 27.81 20.32
C THR A 70 15.54 26.35 20.40
N PRO A 71 16.43 25.45 20.88
CA PRO A 71 16.11 24.02 20.99
C PRO A 71 14.90 23.81 21.91
N ALA A 72 13.83 23.21 21.38
CA ALA A 72 12.69 22.81 22.18
C ALA A 72 13.10 21.72 23.19
N THR A 73 12.58 21.79 24.41
CA THR A 73 12.88 20.79 25.45
C THR A 73 11.61 20.26 26.08
N LEU A 74 11.61 18.97 26.42
CA LEU A 74 10.59 18.33 27.24
C LEU A 74 11.24 17.77 28.49
N PHE A 75 10.84 18.24 29.68
CA PHE A 75 11.46 17.88 30.95
C PHE A 75 12.99 18.11 31.00
N GLY A 76 13.49 19.15 30.31
CA GLY A 76 14.90 19.44 30.20
C GLY A 76 15.69 18.62 29.17
N ILE A 77 15.03 17.67 28.47
CA ILE A 77 15.64 16.88 27.39
C ILE A 77 15.36 17.60 26.07
N SER A 78 16.39 17.85 25.26
CA SER A 78 16.26 18.49 23.95
C SER A 78 15.48 17.58 22.97
N ILE A 79 14.51 18.17 22.29
CA ILE A 79 13.74 17.51 21.24
C ILE A 79 14.47 17.71 19.90
N MET A 80 14.77 16.62 19.22
CA MET A 80 15.37 16.67 17.89
C MET A 80 14.34 17.19 16.86
N ASN A 81 14.76 18.11 15.99
CA ASN A 81 13.93 18.56 14.88
C ASN A 81 13.82 17.45 13.82
N VAL A 82 12.74 16.70 13.88
CA VAL A 82 12.42 15.61 12.96
C VAL A 82 11.23 15.99 12.09
N THR A 83 11.37 15.84 10.78
CA THR A 83 10.27 16.08 9.85
C THR A 83 9.33 14.87 9.79
N TYR A 84 8.36 14.82 10.69
CA TYR A 84 7.42 13.70 10.82
C TYR A 84 6.53 13.51 9.60
N ALA A 85 6.21 14.57 8.85
CA ALA A 85 5.40 14.50 7.63
C ALA A 85 6.01 13.63 6.51
N LYS A 86 7.33 13.46 6.53
CA LYS A 86 8.08 12.65 5.55
C LYS A 86 8.50 11.28 6.09
N GLY A 87 8.24 11.00 7.38
CA GLY A 87 8.72 9.81 8.06
C GLY A 87 7.59 8.87 8.47
N ILE A 88 7.51 7.69 7.84
CA ILE A 88 6.57 6.64 8.21
C ILE A 88 7.07 5.87 9.44
N ILE A 89 8.38 5.67 9.53
CA ILE A 89 9.02 4.83 10.56
C ILE A 89 8.78 5.35 11.98
N PRO A 90 8.90 6.65 12.29
CA PRO A 90 8.59 7.17 13.62
C PRO A 90 7.17 6.83 14.08
N VAL A 91 6.16 6.94 13.18
CA VAL A 91 4.76 6.64 13.50
C VAL A 91 4.55 5.13 13.67
N PHE A 92 5.24 4.33 12.88
CA PHE A 92 5.22 2.88 13.04
C PHE A 92 5.72 2.48 14.44
N LEU A 93 6.87 2.98 14.84
CA LEU A 93 7.44 2.76 16.18
C LEU A 93 6.53 3.28 17.29
N MET A 94 5.90 4.46 17.09
CA MET A 94 4.94 5.06 18.02
C MET A 94 3.78 4.12 18.33
N VAL A 95 3.13 3.55 17.33
CA VAL A 95 1.98 2.65 17.53
C VAL A 95 2.39 1.34 18.21
N TYR A 96 3.58 0.82 17.88
CA TYR A 96 4.13 -0.33 18.62
C TYR A 96 4.40 0.01 20.09
N ALA A 97 4.98 1.16 20.38
CA ALA A 97 5.22 1.60 21.74
C ALA A 97 3.90 1.81 22.51
N GLN A 98 2.90 2.41 21.86
CA GLN A 98 1.56 2.56 22.43
C GLN A 98 0.98 1.21 22.88
N LYS A 99 1.17 0.14 22.11
CA LYS A 99 0.67 -1.20 22.48
C LYS A 99 1.20 -1.64 23.84
N TYR A 100 2.48 -1.45 24.09
CA TYR A 100 3.08 -1.83 25.37
C TYR A 100 2.66 -0.89 26.49
N LEU A 101 2.58 0.42 26.23
CA LEU A 101 2.12 1.41 27.18
C LEU A 101 0.66 1.18 27.59
N GLU A 102 -0.24 0.88 26.62
CA GLU A 102 -1.64 0.50 26.93
C GLU A 102 -1.70 -0.72 27.83
N MET A 103 -0.92 -1.76 27.50
CA MET A 103 -0.90 -2.99 28.29
C MET A 103 -0.49 -2.73 29.74
N ILE A 104 0.53 -1.94 29.95
CA ILE A 104 1.07 -1.61 31.27
C ILE A 104 0.10 -0.69 32.03
N ILE A 105 -0.27 0.43 31.44
CA ILE A 105 -1.06 1.46 32.11
C ILE A 105 -2.46 0.93 32.43
N PHE A 106 -3.10 0.26 31.49
CA PHE A 106 -4.45 -0.30 31.68
C PHE A 106 -4.51 -1.46 32.68
N LYS A 107 -3.39 -2.11 32.95
CA LYS A 107 -3.28 -3.15 33.99
C LYS A 107 -3.34 -2.52 35.41
N TYR A 108 -2.72 -1.35 35.58
CA TYR A 108 -2.61 -0.70 36.90
C TYR A 108 -3.68 0.37 37.15
N THR A 109 -4.41 0.81 36.10
CA THR A 109 -5.44 1.83 36.23
C THR A 109 -6.77 1.23 36.68
N PRO A 110 -7.39 1.74 37.76
CA PRO A 110 -8.71 1.29 38.20
C PRO A 110 -9.78 1.46 37.11
N LYS A 111 -10.74 0.53 37.06
CA LYS A 111 -11.78 0.50 36.03
C LYS A 111 -12.56 1.81 35.90
N ALA A 112 -12.85 2.47 37.02
CA ALA A 112 -13.64 3.70 37.07
C ALA A 112 -13.00 4.89 36.31
N ILE A 113 -11.66 4.98 36.29
CA ILE A 113 -10.93 6.10 35.68
C ILE A 113 -10.13 5.68 34.44
N LYS A 114 -10.18 4.41 34.08
CA LYS A 114 -9.38 3.82 32.99
C LYS A 114 -9.58 4.53 31.67
N THR A 115 -10.81 4.83 31.31
CA THR A 115 -11.14 5.44 30.01
C THR A 115 -10.66 6.88 29.93
N MET A 116 -10.74 7.64 30.99
CA MET A 116 -10.36 9.05 31.00
C MET A 116 -8.88 9.24 31.33
N VAL A 117 -8.46 8.84 32.51
CA VAL A 117 -7.08 9.05 33.01
C VAL A 117 -6.11 8.08 32.33
N GLY A 118 -6.49 6.80 32.20
CA GLY A 118 -5.64 5.79 31.58
C GLY A 118 -5.33 6.12 30.11
N SER A 119 -6.35 6.47 29.33
CA SER A 119 -6.17 6.83 27.91
C SER A 119 -5.37 8.12 27.74
N GLY A 120 -5.62 9.12 28.58
CA GLY A 120 -4.84 10.36 28.57
C GLY A 120 -3.35 10.13 28.90
N LEU A 121 -3.08 9.30 29.91
CA LEU A 121 -1.71 8.95 30.30
C LEU A 121 -1.00 8.15 29.20
N VAL A 122 -1.69 7.20 28.55
CA VAL A 122 -1.14 6.46 27.40
C VAL A 122 -0.77 7.44 26.29
N MET A 123 -1.64 8.38 25.93
CA MET A 123 -1.37 9.37 24.88
C MET A 123 -0.16 10.23 25.22
N ILE A 124 -0.12 10.82 26.42
CA ILE A 124 0.99 11.69 26.87
C ILE A 124 2.31 10.92 26.82
N LEU A 125 2.37 9.71 27.37
CA LEU A 125 3.60 8.92 27.39
C LEU A 125 3.98 8.43 26.00
N THR A 126 3.03 8.07 25.16
CA THR A 126 3.30 7.66 23.76
C THR A 126 3.91 8.81 22.98
N VAL A 127 3.31 10.00 23.06
CA VAL A 127 3.82 11.20 22.37
C VAL A 127 5.20 11.58 22.91
N SER A 128 5.36 11.66 24.25
CA SER A 128 6.65 12.00 24.89
C SER A 128 7.76 11.04 24.46
N LEU A 129 7.49 9.73 24.51
CA LEU A 129 8.44 8.71 24.06
C LEU A 129 8.77 8.85 22.57
N THR A 130 7.77 9.21 21.77
CA THR A 130 7.95 9.39 20.33
C THR A 130 8.84 10.58 20.03
N ILE A 131 8.57 11.74 20.59
CA ILE A 131 9.36 12.95 20.28
C ILE A 131 10.79 12.92 20.87
N LEU A 132 11.00 12.23 22.00
CA LEU A 132 12.31 12.16 22.63
C LEU A 132 13.19 11.02 22.10
N ILE A 133 12.60 9.86 21.75
CA ILE A 133 13.37 8.64 21.49
C ILE A 133 13.01 8.04 20.11
N LEU A 134 11.73 7.73 19.88
CA LEU A 134 11.35 6.96 18.70
C LEU A 134 11.42 7.78 17.42
N GLY A 135 11.16 9.07 17.49
CA GLY A 135 11.31 10.00 16.38
C GLY A 135 12.76 10.09 15.87
N PRO A 136 13.74 10.42 16.75
CA PRO A 136 15.16 10.36 16.40
C PRO A 136 15.60 9.00 15.86
N ILE A 137 15.24 7.89 16.50
CA ILE A 137 15.54 6.53 16.00
C ILE A 137 14.94 6.31 14.60
N GLY A 138 13.67 6.67 14.44
CA GLY A 138 13.00 6.54 13.15
C GLY A 138 13.59 7.42 12.05
N ALA A 139 14.09 8.61 12.40
CA ALA A 139 14.81 9.50 11.49
C ALA A 139 16.14 8.86 11.04
N VAL A 140 16.93 8.35 11.96
CA VAL A 140 18.20 7.65 11.65
C VAL A 140 17.94 6.41 10.78
N MET A 141 16.90 5.62 11.10
CA MET A 141 16.53 4.48 10.26
C MET A 141 16.13 4.92 8.85
N THR A 142 15.40 6.02 8.72
CA THR A 142 15.03 6.59 7.42
C THR A 142 16.28 7.05 6.65
N GLU A 143 17.25 7.66 7.33
CA GLU A 143 18.53 8.05 6.71
C GLU A 143 19.33 6.85 6.22
N TRP A 144 19.38 5.76 6.98
CA TRP A 144 20.04 4.53 6.54
C TRP A 144 19.37 3.90 5.31
N ILE A 145 18.03 3.90 5.27
CA ILE A 145 17.28 3.43 4.11
C ILE A 145 17.58 4.30 2.90
N ASN A 146 17.60 5.63 3.06
CA ASN A 146 17.96 6.57 2.00
C ASN A 146 19.41 6.38 1.55
N ALA A 147 20.34 6.21 2.49
CA ALA A 147 21.73 5.94 2.18
C ALA A 147 21.91 4.64 1.39
N ALA A 148 21.21 3.58 1.75
CA ALA A 148 21.21 2.33 1.00
C ALA A 148 20.63 2.50 -0.42
N TYR A 149 19.55 3.27 -0.55
CA TYR A 149 18.98 3.61 -1.85
C TYR A 149 19.96 4.36 -2.73
N TYR A 150 20.56 5.46 -2.22
CA TYR A 150 21.53 6.24 -2.96
C TYR A 150 22.80 5.44 -3.26
N PHE A 151 23.25 4.57 -2.36
CA PHE A 151 24.37 3.66 -2.61
C PHE A 151 24.08 2.73 -3.79
N ILE A 152 22.88 2.15 -3.87
CA ILE A 152 22.46 1.29 -4.98
C ILE A 152 22.44 2.09 -6.28
N VAL A 153 21.87 3.30 -6.25
CA VAL A 153 21.81 4.18 -7.44
C VAL A 153 23.21 4.62 -7.89
N ASP A 154 24.07 4.97 -6.95
CA ASP A 154 25.45 5.43 -7.24
C ASP A 154 26.33 4.30 -7.79
N LYS A 155 26.26 3.10 -7.20
CA LYS A 155 27.10 1.96 -7.59
C LYS A 155 26.60 1.23 -8.82
N LEU A 156 25.29 1.07 -8.97
CA LEU A 156 24.68 0.34 -10.10
C LEU A 156 24.20 1.30 -11.20
N GLY A 157 24.03 2.59 -10.89
CA GLY A 157 23.52 3.57 -11.83
C GLY A 157 22.20 3.13 -12.45
N TRP A 158 22.07 3.30 -13.77
CA TRP A 158 20.90 2.91 -14.53
C TRP A 158 20.59 1.39 -14.44
N PHE A 159 21.59 0.55 -14.14
CA PHE A 159 21.44 -0.91 -14.05
C PHE A 159 20.66 -1.35 -12.80
N ALA A 160 20.51 -0.48 -11.80
CA ALA A 160 19.66 -0.74 -10.65
C ALA A 160 18.19 -0.98 -11.04
N ILE A 161 17.68 -0.29 -12.07
CA ILE A 161 16.28 -0.41 -12.52
C ILE A 161 15.96 -1.83 -13.00
N PRO A 162 16.72 -2.45 -13.91
CA PRO A 162 16.55 -3.84 -14.30
C PRO A 162 16.59 -4.83 -13.12
N ILE A 163 17.54 -4.66 -12.19
CA ILE A 163 17.66 -5.53 -11.02
C ILE A 163 16.40 -5.45 -10.14
N ILE A 164 15.94 -4.24 -9.86
CA ILE A 164 14.72 -4.03 -9.07
C ILE A 164 13.51 -4.62 -9.81
N ALA A 165 13.40 -4.43 -11.12
CA ALA A 165 12.32 -5.01 -11.93
C ALA A 165 12.32 -6.54 -11.86
N PHE A 166 13.50 -7.17 -11.85
CA PHE A 166 13.64 -8.61 -11.70
C PHE A 166 13.11 -9.13 -10.37
N ILE A 167 13.47 -8.48 -9.26
CA ILE A 167 13.09 -8.93 -7.91
C ILE A 167 11.71 -8.47 -7.49
N ASN A 168 11.13 -7.45 -8.17
CA ASN A 168 9.87 -6.80 -7.80
C ASN A 168 8.70 -7.77 -7.59
N PRO A 169 8.43 -8.80 -8.44
CA PRO A 169 7.34 -9.75 -8.21
C PRO A 169 7.47 -10.54 -6.91
N ILE A 170 8.70 -10.86 -6.49
CA ILE A 170 8.97 -11.51 -5.20
C ILE A 170 8.77 -10.53 -4.06
N MET A 171 9.28 -9.30 -4.19
CA MET A 171 9.12 -8.26 -3.16
C MET A 171 7.64 -7.99 -2.87
N LEU A 172 6.83 -7.84 -3.91
CA LEU A 172 5.38 -7.61 -3.76
C LEU A 172 4.70 -8.84 -3.14
N GLY A 173 5.02 -10.03 -3.61
CA GLY A 173 4.44 -11.27 -3.09
C GLY A 173 4.83 -11.60 -1.66
N THR A 174 5.97 -11.12 -1.16
CA THR A 174 6.38 -11.26 0.25
C THR A 174 5.94 -10.10 1.14
N GLY A 175 5.31 -9.06 0.56
CA GLY A 175 4.94 -7.83 1.26
C GLY A 175 6.09 -6.84 1.45
N LEU A 176 7.31 -7.19 1.00
CA LEU A 176 8.47 -6.28 1.06
C LEU A 176 8.33 -5.09 0.08
N GLY A 177 7.46 -5.20 -0.92
CA GLY A 177 7.19 -4.10 -1.85
C GLY A 177 6.70 -2.84 -1.15
N THR A 178 5.89 -2.98 -0.10
CA THR A 178 5.44 -1.86 0.72
C THR A 178 6.55 -1.22 1.54
N ALA A 179 7.62 -1.95 1.86
CA ALA A 179 8.78 -1.42 2.56
C ALA A 179 9.61 -0.45 1.68
N ALA A 180 9.50 -0.53 0.35
CA ALA A 180 10.13 0.41 -0.56
C ALA A 180 9.39 1.76 -0.64
N PHE A 181 8.14 1.85 -0.17
CA PHE A 181 7.33 3.06 -0.27
C PHE A 181 7.93 4.28 0.45
N PRO A 182 8.46 4.18 1.69
CA PRO A 182 9.13 5.30 2.33
C PRO A 182 10.30 5.86 1.52
N VAL A 183 11.06 4.98 0.87
CA VAL A 183 12.21 5.34 0.03
C VAL A 183 11.75 6.07 -1.22
N MET A 184 10.75 5.51 -1.91
CA MET A 184 10.13 6.17 -3.07
C MET A 184 9.57 7.55 -2.71
N LEU A 185 8.87 7.65 -1.59
CA LEU A 185 8.29 8.91 -1.12
C LEU A 185 9.38 9.93 -0.77
N ALA A 186 10.43 9.53 -0.07
CA ALA A 186 11.56 10.40 0.28
C ALA A 186 12.28 10.90 -0.98
N GLY A 187 12.55 10.01 -1.95
CA GLY A 187 13.13 10.37 -3.24
C GLY A 187 12.25 11.35 -4.02
N TYR A 188 10.95 11.07 -4.10
CA TYR A 188 9.98 11.93 -4.77
C TYR A 188 9.89 13.32 -4.13
N LEU A 189 9.84 13.40 -2.81
CA LEU A 189 9.78 14.68 -2.09
C LEU A 189 11.07 15.50 -2.21
N ALA A 190 12.21 14.82 -2.39
CA ALA A 190 13.50 15.49 -2.55
C ALA A 190 13.71 16.04 -3.97
N THR A 191 13.26 15.32 -5.02
CA THR A 191 13.58 15.60 -6.42
C THR A 191 12.36 16.04 -7.25
N GLY A 192 11.14 15.85 -6.75
CA GLY A 192 9.89 16.08 -7.50
C GLY A 192 9.55 14.95 -8.50
N TYR A 193 10.34 13.89 -8.56
CA TYR A 193 10.09 12.70 -9.40
C TYR A 193 10.63 11.43 -8.72
N GLU A 194 10.18 10.29 -9.20
CA GLU A 194 10.74 8.99 -8.88
C GLU A 194 11.34 8.36 -10.15
N GLY A 195 12.56 7.88 -10.06
CA GLY A 195 13.34 7.41 -11.22
C GLY A 195 13.89 5.99 -11.07
N LEU A 196 13.48 5.23 -10.07
CA LEU A 196 14.04 3.90 -9.80
C LEU A 196 12.98 2.83 -9.61
N VAL A 197 12.27 2.87 -8.47
CA VAL A 197 11.35 1.79 -8.07
C VAL A 197 10.07 1.81 -8.90
N LEU A 198 9.47 3.00 -9.13
CA LEU A 198 8.28 3.12 -9.96
C LEU A 198 8.57 2.85 -11.44
N ILE A 199 9.77 3.17 -11.89
CA ILE A 199 10.20 2.86 -13.26
C ILE A 199 10.40 1.35 -13.44
N ALA A 200 11.04 0.70 -12.48
CA ALA A 200 11.16 -0.76 -12.44
C ALA A 200 9.78 -1.44 -12.38
N ALA A 201 8.87 -0.90 -11.55
CA ALA A 201 7.50 -1.39 -11.45
C ALA A 201 6.70 -1.19 -12.75
N LEU A 202 6.91 -0.11 -13.50
CA LEU A 202 6.25 0.11 -14.78
C LEU A 202 6.53 -1.04 -15.76
N ALA A 203 7.81 -1.41 -15.91
CA ALA A 203 8.24 -2.53 -16.74
C ALA A 203 7.72 -3.88 -16.19
N GLY A 204 7.80 -4.06 -14.87
CA GLY A 204 7.35 -5.28 -14.19
C GLY A 204 5.84 -5.51 -14.29
N ASN A 205 5.04 -4.48 -14.06
CA ASN A 205 3.58 -4.57 -14.15
C ASN A 205 3.14 -4.90 -15.59
N ALA A 206 3.77 -4.28 -16.56
CA ALA A 206 3.53 -4.56 -17.98
C ALA A 206 3.88 -6.01 -18.35
N ALA A 207 5.03 -6.52 -17.88
CA ALA A 207 5.43 -7.90 -18.12
C ALA A 207 4.47 -8.91 -17.47
N GLN A 208 3.99 -8.63 -16.25
CA GLN A 208 3.00 -9.42 -15.55
C GLN A 208 1.66 -9.43 -16.31
N ALA A 209 1.20 -8.27 -16.80
CA ALA A 209 0.01 -8.17 -17.61
C ALA A 209 0.13 -9.00 -18.92
N GLY A 210 1.25 -8.87 -19.62
CA GLY A 210 1.55 -9.65 -20.83
C GLY A 210 1.53 -11.15 -20.58
N SER A 211 2.14 -11.60 -19.48
CA SER A 211 2.11 -13.00 -19.05
C SER A 211 0.68 -13.47 -18.75
N GLY A 212 -0.11 -12.69 -18.05
CA GLY A 212 -1.50 -13.00 -17.76
C GLY A 212 -2.34 -13.14 -19.02
N PHE A 213 -2.17 -12.26 -20.00
CA PHE A 213 -2.84 -12.39 -21.30
C PHE A 213 -2.38 -13.64 -22.08
N ALA A 214 -1.09 -14.00 -22.04
CA ALA A 214 -0.61 -15.24 -22.65
C ALA A 214 -1.26 -16.48 -22.01
N ILE A 215 -1.40 -16.49 -20.69
CA ILE A 215 -2.06 -17.57 -19.95
C ILE A 215 -3.54 -17.63 -20.31
N SER A 216 -4.23 -16.48 -20.35
CA SER A 216 -5.66 -16.42 -20.67
C SER A 216 -5.98 -16.96 -22.06
N VAL A 217 -5.06 -16.81 -23.02
CA VAL A 217 -5.22 -17.37 -24.38
C VAL A 217 -4.85 -18.85 -24.42
N LYS A 218 -3.74 -19.24 -23.80
CA LYS A 218 -3.13 -20.58 -23.95
C LYS A 218 -3.74 -21.64 -23.04
N SER A 219 -4.25 -21.30 -21.86
CA SER A 219 -4.83 -22.26 -20.91
C SER A 219 -6.08 -22.94 -21.47
N LYS A 220 -6.30 -24.19 -21.08
CA LYS A 220 -7.55 -24.93 -21.34
C LYS A 220 -8.52 -24.85 -20.16
N ASN A 221 -8.02 -24.49 -18.97
CA ASN A 221 -8.81 -24.32 -17.76
C ASN A 221 -9.58 -22.99 -17.85
N ARG A 222 -10.92 -23.05 -17.83
CA ARG A 222 -11.80 -21.88 -17.98
C ARG A 222 -11.64 -20.88 -16.83
N GLU A 223 -11.49 -21.37 -15.62
CA GLU A 223 -11.35 -20.54 -14.42
C GLU A 223 -10.01 -19.82 -14.43
N LEU A 224 -8.90 -20.53 -14.73
CA LEU A 224 -7.59 -19.92 -14.89
C LEU A 224 -7.57 -18.85 -15.99
N LYS A 225 -8.25 -19.09 -17.11
CA LYS A 225 -8.41 -18.08 -18.18
C LYS A 225 -9.04 -16.80 -17.68
N ALA A 226 -10.17 -16.93 -16.99
CA ALA A 226 -10.91 -15.77 -16.45
C ALA A 226 -10.07 -14.99 -15.44
N VAL A 227 -9.51 -15.70 -14.45
CA VAL A 227 -8.67 -15.09 -13.41
C VAL A 227 -7.42 -14.44 -14.01
N ALA A 228 -6.75 -15.10 -14.96
CA ALA A 228 -5.55 -14.57 -15.60
C ALA A 228 -5.86 -13.31 -16.44
N SER A 229 -6.99 -13.29 -17.15
CA SER A 229 -7.41 -12.11 -17.92
C SER A 229 -7.77 -10.93 -17.04
N GLU A 230 -8.56 -11.14 -16.00
CA GLU A 230 -8.99 -10.11 -15.06
C GLU A 230 -7.78 -9.50 -14.31
N THR A 231 -6.93 -10.38 -13.78
CA THR A 231 -5.75 -9.94 -13.03
C THR A 231 -4.66 -9.35 -13.91
N ALA A 232 -4.59 -9.71 -15.21
CA ALA A 232 -3.72 -9.05 -16.18
C ALA A 232 -4.12 -7.59 -16.41
N VAL A 233 -5.42 -7.32 -16.52
CA VAL A 233 -5.93 -5.94 -16.61
C VAL A 233 -5.61 -5.16 -15.34
N ALA A 234 -5.80 -5.75 -14.15
CA ALA A 234 -5.42 -5.13 -12.89
C ALA A 234 -3.92 -4.80 -12.84
N ALA A 235 -3.06 -5.73 -13.27
CA ALA A 235 -1.61 -5.52 -13.34
C ALA A 235 -1.24 -4.37 -14.29
N LEU A 236 -1.90 -4.26 -15.43
CA LEU A 236 -1.71 -3.16 -16.37
C LEU A 236 -2.11 -1.80 -15.75
N MET A 237 -3.14 -1.78 -14.89
CA MET A 237 -3.54 -0.59 -14.12
C MET A 237 -2.60 -0.27 -12.95
N GLY A 238 -1.64 -1.15 -12.64
CA GLY A 238 -0.65 -0.95 -11.58
C GLY A 238 -0.88 -1.77 -10.31
N VAL A 239 -1.88 -2.66 -10.28
CA VAL A 239 -2.21 -3.51 -9.13
C VAL A 239 -1.85 -4.95 -9.46
N THR A 240 -0.70 -5.41 -9.00
CA THR A 240 -0.10 -6.70 -9.40
C THR A 240 -0.24 -7.81 -8.36
N GLU A 241 -0.62 -7.51 -7.13
CA GLU A 241 -0.86 -8.51 -6.10
C GLU A 241 -1.86 -9.60 -6.55
N PRO A 242 -2.99 -9.28 -7.21
CA PRO A 242 -3.92 -10.30 -7.65
C PRO A 242 -3.28 -11.31 -8.61
N ILE A 243 -2.53 -10.86 -9.62
CA ILE A 243 -1.92 -11.78 -10.59
C ILE A 243 -0.76 -12.58 -9.98
N ILE A 244 -0.01 -12.00 -9.06
CA ILE A 244 1.08 -12.68 -8.36
C ILE A 244 0.54 -13.87 -7.57
N PHE A 245 -0.49 -13.64 -6.73
CA PHE A 245 -1.01 -14.67 -5.84
C PHE A 245 -1.93 -15.67 -6.54
N SER A 246 -2.78 -15.21 -7.45
CA SER A 246 -3.76 -16.09 -8.10
C SER A 246 -3.18 -16.88 -9.29
N VAL A 247 -2.11 -16.37 -9.92
CA VAL A 247 -1.56 -16.96 -11.16
C VAL A 247 -0.10 -17.34 -10.99
N HIS A 248 0.81 -16.37 -10.77
CA HIS A 248 2.24 -16.64 -10.86
C HIS A 248 2.77 -17.55 -9.77
N TYR A 249 2.31 -17.42 -8.51
CA TYR A 249 2.72 -18.31 -7.43
C TYR A 249 2.14 -19.72 -7.57
N LYS A 250 0.95 -19.85 -8.14
CA LYS A 250 0.36 -21.16 -8.43
C LYS A 250 1.11 -21.88 -9.56
N LEU A 251 1.43 -21.18 -10.62
CA LEU A 251 2.08 -21.74 -11.82
C LEU A 251 3.61 -21.79 -11.72
N LYS A 252 4.22 -21.16 -10.73
CA LYS A 252 5.67 -21.09 -10.43
C LYS A 252 6.59 -20.73 -11.61
N ARG A 253 6.51 -21.47 -12.75
CA ARG A 253 7.29 -21.19 -13.97
C ARG A 253 7.02 -19.81 -14.52
N THR A 254 5.77 -19.37 -14.48
CA THR A 254 5.37 -18.04 -14.96
C THR A 254 5.94 -16.90 -14.10
N LEU A 255 6.20 -17.14 -12.83
CA LEU A 255 6.89 -16.18 -11.98
C LEU A 255 8.30 -15.90 -12.51
N ILE A 256 9.06 -16.96 -12.82
CA ILE A 256 10.43 -16.82 -13.36
C ILE A 256 10.41 -16.13 -14.73
N THR A 257 9.47 -16.52 -15.61
CA THR A 257 9.35 -15.88 -16.94
C THR A 257 9.06 -14.40 -16.84
N VAL A 258 8.18 -13.99 -15.91
CA VAL A 258 7.86 -12.59 -15.67
C VAL A 258 9.06 -11.85 -15.09
N MET A 259 9.78 -12.42 -14.13
CA MET A 259 11.00 -11.81 -13.57
C MET A 259 12.03 -11.53 -14.66
N CYS A 260 12.29 -12.51 -15.55
CA CYS A 260 13.21 -12.34 -16.66
C CYS A 260 12.72 -11.30 -17.70
N ALA A 261 11.42 -11.35 -18.02
CA ALA A 261 10.81 -10.39 -18.94
C ALA A 261 10.85 -8.96 -18.39
N SER A 262 10.57 -8.79 -17.10
CA SER A 262 10.66 -7.50 -16.40
C SER A 262 12.09 -6.96 -16.41
N PHE A 263 13.07 -7.82 -16.16
CA PHE A 263 14.48 -7.47 -16.21
C PHE A 263 14.87 -6.88 -17.58
N VAL A 264 14.53 -7.61 -18.65
CA VAL A 264 14.87 -7.17 -20.01
C VAL A 264 14.09 -5.91 -20.39
N ALA A 265 12.78 -5.84 -20.10
CA ALA A 265 11.97 -4.67 -20.40
C ALA A 265 12.46 -3.39 -19.71
N ALA A 266 13.00 -3.53 -18.51
CA ALA A 266 13.46 -2.41 -17.70
C ALA A 266 14.75 -1.74 -18.22
N PHE A 267 15.47 -2.35 -19.15
CA PHE A 267 16.62 -1.70 -19.81
C PHE A 267 16.19 -0.46 -20.59
N LEU A 268 15.04 -0.50 -21.25
CA LEU A 268 14.58 0.62 -22.05
C LEU A 268 14.44 1.91 -21.22
N PRO A 269 13.61 1.93 -20.16
CA PRO A 269 13.43 3.13 -19.35
C PRO A 269 14.71 3.48 -18.55
N ALA A 270 15.55 2.51 -18.22
CA ALA A 270 16.81 2.73 -17.54
C ALA A 270 17.80 3.51 -18.42
N LEU A 271 17.99 3.09 -19.67
CA LEU A 271 18.89 3.74 -20.62
C LEU A 271 18.38 5.10 -21.09
N THR A 272 17.07 5.29 -21.13
CA THR A 272 16.46 6.56 -21.53
C THR A 272 16.14 7.48 -20.34
N SER A 273 16.55 7.10 -19.13
CA SER A 273 16.38 7.89 -17.91
C SER A 273 14.95 8.37 -17.69
N VAL A 274 13.98 7.49 -17.91
CA VAL A 274 12.55 7.77 -17.70
C VAL A 274 12.29 8.12 -16.24
N LYS A 275 11.46 9.15 -16.01
CA LYS A 275 11.11 9.65 -14.67
C LYS A 275 9.60 9.69 -14.49
N CYS A 276 9.12 9.27 -13.33
CA CYS A 276 7.72 9.33 -12.96
C CYS A 276 7.45 10.50 -12.02
N TYR A 277 6.54 11.38 -12.40
CA TYR A 277 6.17 12.58 -11.65
C TYR A 277 4.89 12.40 -10.82
N ALA A 278 4.57 11.14 -10.49
CA ALA A 278 3.51 10.79 -9.56
C ALA A 278 3.90 9.53 -8.79
N LEU A 279 3.37 9.36 -7.58
CA LEU A 279 3.57 8.12 -6.81
C LEU A 279 2.52 7.07 -7.20
N ALA A 280 2.50 6.72 -8.49
CA ALA A 280 1.57 5.75 -9.06
C ALA A 280 2.26 4.95 -10.18
N THR A 281 1.78 3.74 -10.42
CA THR A 281 2.28 2.84 -11.46
C THR A 281 1.17 2.43 -12.43
N GLY A 282 1.55 1.76 -13.53
CA GLY A 282 0.61 1.27 -14.54
C GLY A 282 0.18 2.35 -15.54
N VAL A 283 -0.75 1.98 -16.42
CA VAL A 283 -1.22 2.84 -17.51
C VAL A 283 -1.88 4.12 -17.00
N LEU A 284 -2.52 4.07 -15.83
CA LEU A 284 -3.16 5.25 -15.23
C LEU A 284 -2.16 6.32 -14.80
N SER A 285 -0.89 5.97 -14.60
CA SER A 285 0.17 6.95 -14.29
C SER A 285 0.78 7.62 -15.52
N LEU A 286 0.48 7.14 -16.74
CA LEU A 286 1.06 7.69 -17.98
C LEU A 286 0.97 9.22 -18.11
N PRO A 287 -0.15 9.86 -17.77
CA PRO A 287 -0.22 11.32 -17.83
C PRO A 287 0.87 12.04 -17.02
N ALA A 288 1.31 11.46 -15.91
CA ALA A 288 2.35 12.04 -15.08
C ALA A 288 3.75 12.04 -15.75
N TYR A 289 3.97 11.15 -16.72
CA TYR A 289 5.23 11.12 -17.46
C TYR A 289 5.37 12.29 -18.44
N LEU A 290 4.27 12.95 -18.85
CA LEU A 290 4.29 14.14 -19.70
C LEU A 290 4.99 15.33 -19.02
N THR A 291 4.95 15.41 -17.69
CA THR A 291 5.67 16.43 -16.92
C THR A 291 7.17 16.43 -17.21
N GLY A 292 7.74 15.27 -17.54
CA GLY A 292 9.13 15.11 -17.98
C GLY A 292 9.36 15.36 -19.47
N GLY A 293 8.33 15.83 -20.19
CA GLY A 293 8.39 16.07 -21.64
C GLY A 293 7.86 14.90 -22.48
N VAL A 294 7.64 15.17 -23.76
CA VAL A 294 7.06 14.20 -24.72
C VAL A 294 7.94 12.96 -24.85
N SER A 295 9.26 13.12 -24.88
CA SER A 295 10.21 11.99 -24.97
C SER A 295 10.06 11.04 -23.78
N ASN A 296 9.98 11.56 -22.56
CA ASN A 296 9.77 10.79 -21.34
C ASN A 296 8.45 9.99 -21.38
N PHE A 297 7.38 10.61 -21.86
CA PHE A 297 6.08 9.98 -22.04
C PHE A 297 6.12 8.86 -23.10
N VAL A 298 6.74 9.11 -24.25
CA VAL A 298 6.87 8.11 -25.32
C VAL A 298 7.66 6.89 -24.85
N PHE A 299 8.78 7.10 -24.15
CA PHE A 299 9.56 5.98 -23.60
C PHE A 299 8.83 5.22 -22.49
N ALA A 300 7.97 5.88 -21.71
CA ALA A 300 7.09 5.19 -20.75
C ALA A 300 6.08 4.28 -21.46
N ILE A 301 5.45 4.75 -22.55
CA ILE A 301 4.55 3.93 -23.38
C ILE A 301 5.30 2.74 -23.99
N LEU A 302 6.46 3.02 -24.59
CA LEU A 302 7.29 1.97 -25.21
C LEU A 302 7.72 0.93 -24.15
N THR A 303 7.98 1.33 -22.92
CA THR A 303 8.31 0.42 -21.80
C THR A 303 7.12 -0.50 -21.51
N ILE A 304 5.90 0.03 -21.46
CA ILE A 304 4.70 -0.79 -21.24
C ILE A 304 4.51 -1.79 -22.39
N LEU A 305 4.59 -1.32 -23.63
CA LEU A 305 4.43 -2.18 -24.81
C LEU A 305 5.50 -3.28 -24.87
N LEU A 306 6.75 -2.92 -24.59
CA LEU A 306 7.87 -3.87 -24.56
C LEU A 306 7.69 -4.88 -23.42
N GLY A 307 7.35 -4.41 -22.21
CA GLY A 307 7.09 -5.28 -21.06
C GLY A 307 5.99 -6.27 -21.33
N MET A 308 4.85 -5.82 -21.89
CA MET A 308 3.73 -6.67 -22.27
C MET A 308 4.15 -7.70 -23.32
N ALA A 309 4.84 -7.28 -24.38
CA ALA A 309 5.28 -8.16 -25.46
C ALA A 309 6.26 -9.23 -24.94
N LEU A 310 7.25 -8.84 -24.12
CA LEU A 310 8.21 -9.77 -23.53
C LEU A 310 7.56 -10.73 -22.52
N GLY A 311 6.68 -10.23 -21.65
CA GLY A 311 5.93 -11.06 -20.69
C GLY A 311 5.04 -12.08 -21.40
N PHE A 312 4.34 -11.65 -22.44
CA PHE A 312 3.53 -12.52 -23.28
C PHE A 312 4.40 -13.58 -23.98
N ALA A 313 5.42 -13.16 -24.71
CA ALA A 313 6.29 -14.05 -25.49
C ALA A 313 7.02 -15.05 -24.60
N ALA A 314 7.62 -14.60 -23.49
CA ALA A 314 8.33 -15.47 -22.57
C ALA A 314 7.41 -16.54 -21.97
N THR A 315 6.21 -16.15 -21.55
CA THR A 315 5.22 -17.09 -21.01
C THR A 315 4.68 -18.05 -22.08
N TRP A 316 4.51 -17.55 -23.30
CA TRP A 316 4.05 -18.36 -24.42
C TRP A 316 5.07 -19.44 -24.80
N VAL A 317 6.35 -19.06 -24.90
CA VAL A 317 7.45 -19.95 -25.32
C VAL A 317 7.81 -20.95 -24.20
N VAL A 318 8.06 -20.47 -23.00
CA VAL A 318 8.46 -21.34 -21.85
C VAL A 318 7.30 -22.25 -21.45
N GLY A 319 6.08 -21.77 -21.55
CA GLY A 319 4.88 -22.48 -21.19
C GLY A 319 4.71 -22.65 -19.68
N PHE A 320 3.59 -23.21 -19.30
CA PHE A 320 3.24 -23.52 -17.92
C PHE A 320 2.48 -24.86 -17.88
N LYS A 321 2.51 -25.52 -16.71
CA LYS A 321 1.68 -26.69 -16.48
C LYS A 321 0.25 -26.18 -16.25
N ASP A 322 -0.66 -26.52 -17.17
CA ASP A 322 -2.07 -26.13 -17.07
C ASP A 322 -2.74 -26.99 -15.98
N PRO A 323 -3.21 -26.40 -14.88
CA PRO A 323 -3.82 -27.16 -13.82
C PRO A 323 -5.22 -27.64 -14.22
N THR A 324 -5.63 -28.80 -13.73
CA THR A 324 -7.04 -29.20 -13.81
C THR A 324 -7.91 -28.28 -12.97
N GLU A 325 -9.22 -28.18 -13.26
CA GLU A 325 -10.14 -27.32 -12.49
C GLU A 325 -10.12 -27.69 -10.99
N ALA A 326 -10.01 -28.97 -10.65
CA ALA A 326 -9.94 -29.43 -9.28
C ALA A 326 -8.62 -28.99 -8.59
N GLU A 327 -7.47 -29.05 -9.29
CA GLU A 327 -6.18 -28.59 -8.77
C GLU A 327 -6.15 -27.09 -8.57
N PHE A 328 -6.75 -26.32 -9.47
CA PHE A 328 -6.78 -24.87 -9.38
C PHE A 328 -7.60 -24.38 -8.20
N ASN A 329 -8.73 -25.01 -7.93
CA ASN A 329 -9.64 -24.69 -6.83
C ASN A 329 -9.10 -25.11 -5.46
N THR A 330 -8.41 -26.25 -5.34
CA THR A 330 -7.78 -26.69 -4.07
C THR A 330 -6.68 -25.75 -3.61
N VAL A 331 -5.90 -25.18 -4.50
CA VAL A 331 -4.84 -24.21 -4.16
C VAL A 331 -5.45 -22.83 -3.85
N GLY A 332 -6.65 -22.51 -4.35
CA GLY A 332 -7.40 -21.29 -4.03
C GLY A 332 -8.11 -21.34 -2.67
N ALA A 333 -8.48 -22.53 -2.21
CA ALA A 333 -9.23 -22.74 -0.98
C ALA A 333 -8.43 -22.44 0.30
N THR A 334 -7.12 -22.28 0.23
CA THR A 334 -6.29 -21.88 1.39
C THR A 334 -6.41 -20.38 1.73
N HIS A 335 -6.99 -19.55 0.84
CA HIS A 335 -7.21 -18.11 1.11
C HIS A 335 -8.65 -17.62 0.81
N SER A 336 -9.48 -18.43 0.19
CA SER A 336 -10.92 -18.21 0.24
C SER A 336 -11.38 -18.66 1.62
N THR A 337 -11.92 -17.74 2.40
CA THR A 337 -12.75 -18.09 3.55
C THR A 337 -13.53 -19.35 3.15
N LYS A 338 -13.20 -20.50 3.77
CA LYS A 338 -14.13 -21.62 3.79
C LYS A 338 -15.50 -20.99 3.96
N LYS A 339 -16.38 -21.06 2.96
CA LYS A 339 -17.77 -21.22 3.29
C LYS A 339 -17.78 -22.52 4.09
N THR A 340 -17.53 -22.38 5.36
CA THR A 340 -17.93 -23.35 6.34
C THR A 340 -19.43 -23.39 6.11
N GLU A 341 -19.92 -24.39 5.39
CA GLU A 341 -21.22 -24.90 5.75
C GLU A 341 -21.08 -25.18 7.23
N LEU A 342 -21.57 -24.24 8.00
CA LEU A 342 -21.81 -24.42 9.41
C LEU A 342 -22.86 -25.54 9.51
N LYS A 343 -22.40 -26.79 9.42
CA LYS A 343 -23.01 -27.85 10.20
C LYS A 343 -22.65 -27.56 11.66
N SER A 344 -23.08 -26.39 12.14
CA SER A 344 -23.24 -26.17 13.57
C SER A 344 -24.29 -27.12 14.05
N PRO A 345 -23.99 -27.96 15.06
CA PRO A 345 -25.10 -28.49 15.88
C PRO A 345 -25.87 -27.26 16.31
N ALA A 346 -27.21 -27.33 16.20
CA ALA A 346 -28.11 -26.26 16.57
C ALA A 346 -27.70 -25.74 17.97
N ARG A 347 -27.03 -24.58 17.99
CA ARG A 347 -26.79 -23.87 19.25
C ARG A 347 -28.13 -23.26 19.62
N GLU A 348 -28.71 -23.67 20.74
CA GLU A 348 -29.79 -22.96 21.33
C GLU A 348 -29.36 -21.52 21.59
N LEU A 349 -29.90 -20.60 20.82
CA LEU A 349 -29.74 -19.17 21.05
C LEU A 349 -30.73 -18.81 22.15
N GLY A 350 -30.23 -18.62 23.37
CA GLY A 350 -31.02 -18.01 24.43
C GLY A 350 -31.38 -16.57 24.05
N SER A 351 -32.64 -16.28 23.82
CA SER A 351 -33.12 -14.92 23.63
C SER A 351 -33.03 -14.15 24.94
N PRO A 352 -32.45 -12.95 24.96
CA PRO A 352 -32.46 -12.09 26.16
C PRO A 352 -33.86 -11.52 26.48
N VAL A 353 -34.81 -11.71 25.58
CA VAL A 353 -36.21 -11.26 25.73
C VAL A 353 -37.12 -12.47 25.63
N GLY A 354 -38.05 -12.63 26.58
CA GLY A 354 -39.07 -13.67 26.54
C GLY A 354 -40.06 -13.39 25.42
N GLY A 355 -40.14 -14.30 24.45
CA GLY A 355 -41.03 -14.15 23.29
C GLY A 355 -41.06 -15.41 22.45
N LYS A 356 -42.01 -15.49 21.51
CA LYS A 356 -42.13 -16.60 20.56
C LYS A 356 -41.30 -16.28 19.32
N VAL A 357 -40.28 -17.10 19.03
CA VAL A 357 -39.48 -16.95 17.83
C VAL A 357 -40.34 -17.36 16.62
N VAL A 358 -40.44 -16.46 15.63
CA VAL A 358 -41.22 -16.68 14.42
C VAL A 358 -40.31 -16.45 13.18
N PRO A 359 -40.55 -17.15 12.05
CA PRO A 359 -39.85 -16.88 10.82
C PRO A 359 -40.07 -15.43 10.36
N LEU A 360 -39.04 -14.78 9.82
CA LEU A 360 -39.09 -13.39 9.34
C LEU A 360 -40.22 -13.18 8.32
N ASP A 361 -40.48 -14.18 7.46
CA ASP A 361 -41.52 -14.15 6.43
C ASP A 361 -42.94 -14.12 6.98
N SER A 362 -43.10 -14.39 8.27
CA SER A 362 -44.41 -14.36 8.97
C SER A 362 -44.74 -12.99 9.58
N LEU A 363 -43.84 -12.02 9.50
CA LEU A 363 -44.04 -10.67 10.00
C LEU A 363 -44.91 -9.84 9.03
N PRO A 364 -45.84 -9.01 9.56
CA PRO A 364 -46.69 -8.17 8.72
C PRO A 364 -45.90 -7.03 8.03
N ASP A 365 -44.71 -6.70 8.49
CA ASP A 365 -43.88 -5.65 7.92
C ASP A 365 -42.84 -6.22 6.94
N LYS A 366 -43.03 -5.92 5.65
CA LYS A 366 -42.16 -6.38 4.56
C LYS A 366 -40.77 -5.77 4.55
N ALA A 367 -40.56 -4.68 5.29
CA ALA A 367 -39.25 -4.03 5.34
C ALA A 367 -38.15 -4.93 5.94
N PHE A 368 -38.50 -5.86 6.79
CA PHE A 368 -37.54 -6.81 7.39
C PHE A 368 -37.26 -8.04 6.51
N THR A 369 -38.17 -8.39 5.59
CA THR A 369 -37.95 -9.51 4.67
C THR A 369 -36.99 -9.15 3.51
N GLU A 370 -36.86 -7.86 3.17
CA GLU A 370 -35.96 -7.37 2.12
C GLU A 370 -34.50 -7.22 2.61
N LEU A 371 -34.25 -7.17 3.92
CA LEU A 371 -32.94 -6.94 4.52
C LEU A 371 -32.08 -8.22 4.70
N GLY A 372 -32.58 -9.39 4.36
CA GLY A 372 -31.84 -10.66 4.49
C GLY A 372 -31.94 -11.28 5.89
N ALA A 373 -31.12 -12.24 6.24
CA ALA A 373 -31.22 -13.10 7.41
C ALA A 373 -31.26 -12.33 8.74
N GLY A 374 -32.34 -12.56 9.53
CA GLY A 374 -32.52 -12.07 10.88
C GLY A 374 -33.45 -12.97 11.72
N ILE A 375 -33.50 -12.74 13.01
CA ILE A 375 -34.40 -13.42 13.94
C ILE A 375 -35.26 -12.35 14.61
N ALA A 376 -36.58 -12.45 14.47
CA ALA A 376 -37.51 -11.63 15.22
C ALA A 376 -37.98 -12.39 16.48
N VAL A 377 -38.02 -11.69 17.62
CA VAL A 377 -38.46 -12.21 18.92
C VAL A 377 -39.70 -11.46 19.38
#